data_c1ca8869914bc3a9d3ae824d49212437
#
_entry.id   c1ca8869914bc3a9d3ae824d49212437
#
_cell.length_a   1.000
_cell.length_b   1.000
_cell.length_c   1.000
_cell.angle_alpha   90.00
_cell.angle_beta   90.00
_cell.angle_gamma   90.00
#
_symmetry.space_group_name_H-M   'P 1'
#
loop_
_entity.id
_entity.type
_entity.pdbx_description
1 polymer ?
#
loop_
_entity_poly.entity_id
_entity_poly.type
_entity_poly.pdbx_seq_one_letter_code
_entity_poly.pdbx_strand_id
1 'polypeptide(L)'
;AIEEGKSPAEIADFYHQQFLDHFSQLGFSHDLYNKTADPRHHEIAQQILQRLYHRGYVIAKKTPHLFSATLDRLVADREVEGTCPDCGALDSRGDQCDACGKTYEATELISPRLKNGSGDLIIVEAEHLHLDLRKVEAKLRAWVEEKQTIWRENAFKTTMSWLADGLKTREVTRDIDWGVSVTIP
;
A
#
# COMPACT_ATOMS: atom_id res chain seq x y z
N ALA A 1 0.62 17.23 -6.19
CA ALA A 1 0.49 18.02 -4.96
C ALA A 1 1.72 18.93 -4.79
N ILE A 2 2.89 18.38 -4.53
CA ILE A 2 4.13 19.15 -4.27
C ILE A 2 4.45 20.10 -5.43
N GLU A 3 4.43 19.62 -6.67
CA GLU A 3 4.73 20.43 -7.88
C GLU A 3 3.73 21.58 -8.10
N GLU A 4 2.48 21.40 -7.66
CA GLU A 4 1.43 22.40 -7.81
C GLU A 4 1.24 23.28 -6.57
N GLY A 5 2.02 23.04 -5.51
CA GLY A 5 1.89 23.76 -4.24
C GLY A 5 0.52 23.57 -3.54
N LYS A 6 -0.16 22.47 -3.83
CA LYS A 6 -1.48 22.13 -3.26
C LYS A 6 -1.35 20.97 -2.28
N SER A 7 -2.30 20.86 -1.36
CA SER A 7 -2.42 19.70 -0.49
C SER A 7 -2.86 18.45 -1.27
N PRO A 8 -2.53 17.23 -0.80
CA PRO A 8 -3.05 15.99 -1.37
C PRO A 8 -4.58 15.95 -1.44
N ALA A 9 -5.27 16.52 -0.46
CA ALA A 9 -6.73 16.58 -0.43
C ALA A 9 -7.29 17.45 -1.56
N GLU A 10 -6.75 18.64 -1.77
CA GLU A 10 -7.17 19.54 -2.87
C GLU A 10 -6.98 18.90 -4.24
N ILE A 11 -5.85 18.22 -4.45
CA ILE A 11 -5.59 17.48 -5.70
C ILE A 11 -6.60 16.33 -5.88
N ALA A 12 -6.83 15.54 -4.83
CA ALA A 12 -7.78 14.43 -4.89
C ALA A 12 -9.21 14.92 -5.17
N ASP A 13 -9.64 16.02 -4.56
CA ASP A 13 -10.96 16.60 -4.78
C ASP A 13 -11.12 17.15 -6.19
N PHE A 14 -10.11 17.84 -6.70
CA PHE A 14 -10.10 18.35 -8.06
C PHE A 14 -10.27 17.23 -9.10
N TYR A 15 -9.45 16.17 -9.02
CA TYR A 15 -9.56 15.06 -9.97
C TYR A 15 -10.81 14.22 -9.75
N HIS A 16 -11.31 14.09 -8.52
CA HIS A 16 -12.58 13.42 -8.26
C HIS A 16 -13.72 14.09 -9.01
N GLN A 17 -13.80 15.43 -8.99
CA GLN A 17 -14.80 16.18 -9.72
C GLN A 17 -14.62 16.01 -11.23
N GLN A 18 -13.40 16.10 -11.75
CA GLN A 18 -13.13 15.87 -13.17
C GLN A 18 -13.57 14.48 -13.65
N PHE A 19 -13.31 13.44 -12.86
CA PHE A 19 -13.77 12.09 -13.20
C PHE A 19 -15.28 11.99 -13.23
N LEU A 20 -16.01 12.60 -12.27
CA LEU A 20 -17.46 12.66 -12.28
C LEU A 20 -17.99 13.34 -13.56
N ASP A 21 -17.41 14.47 -13.94
CA ASP A 21 -17.81 15.20 -15.14
C ASP A 21 -17.55 14.39 -16.42
N HIS A 22 -16.38 13.76 -16.52
CA HIS A 22 -16.05 12.89 -17.67
C HIS A 22 -16.96 11.66 -17.75
N PHE A 23 -17.23 10.99 -16.64
CA PHE A 23 -18.13 9.84 -16.63
C PHE A 23 -19.55 10.22 -17.02
N SER A 24 -20.03 11.39 -16.55
CA SER A 24 -21.33 11.94 -16.97
C SER A 24 -21.38 12.18 -18.47
N GLN A 25 -20.34 12.80 -19.05
CA GLN A 25 -20.27 13.05 -20.49
C GLN A 25 -20.19 11.76 -21.33
N LEU A 26 -19.61 10.71 -20.78
CA LEU A 26 -19.54 9.38 -21.42
C LEU A 26 -20.81 8.55 -21.21
N GLY A 27 -21.82 9.06 -20.52
CA GLY A 27 -23.08 8.38 -20.26
C GLY A 27 -23.02 7.26 -19.21
N PHE A 28 -22.02 7.27 -18.33
CA PHE A 28 -21.98 6.33 -17.20
C PHE A 28 -23.11 6.65 -16.20
N SER A 29 -23.84 5.63 -15.77
CA SER A 29 -24.99 5.73 -14.87
C SER A 29 -24.76 5.00 -13.55
N HIS A 30 -23.62 5.23 -12.90
CA HIS A 30 -23.38 4.67 -11.56
C HIS A 30 -24.19 5.43 -10.50
N ASP A 31 -24.74 4.70 -9.55
CA ASP A 31 -25.54 5.27 -8.44
C ASP A 31 -24.68 6.02 -7.43
N LEU A 32 -23.41 5.62 -7.29
CA LEU A 32 -22.44 6.25 -6.39
C LEU A 32 -21.03 6.13 -6.99
N TYR A 33 -20.36 7.26 -7.09
CA TYR A 33 -18.93 7.36 -7.31
C TYR A 33 -18.28 8.06 -6.13
N ASN A 34 -17.58 7.29 -5.29
CA ASN A 34 -17.03 7.81 -4.03
C ASN A 34 -15.51 7.89 -4.05
N LYS A 35 -14.94 8.52 -3.02
CA LYS A 35 -13.49 8.67 -2.80
C LYS A 35 -13.09 8.12 -1.44
N THR A 36 -11.85 7.68 -1.31
CA THR A 36 -11.31 7.15 -0.04
C THR A 36 -11.20 8.20 1.06
N ALA A 37 -11.25 9.49 0.72
CA ALA A 37 -11.31 10.61 1.67
C ALA A 37 -12.73 10.90 2.21
N ASP A 38 -13.74 10.11 1.83
CA ASP A 38 -15.09 10.23 2.37
C ASP A 38 -15.12 9.88 3.86
N PRO A 39 -15.76 10.71 4.72
CA PRO A 39 -15.82 10.44 6.16
C PRO A 39 -16.44 9.09 6.52
N ARG A 40 -17.43 8.61 5.77
CA ARG A 40 -18.04 7.29 6.00
C ARG A 40 -17.05 6.17 5.69
N HIS A 41 -16.22 6.36 4.65
CA HIS A 41 -15.14 5.41 4.35
C HIS A 41 -14.15 5.35 5.52
N HIS A 42 -13.75 6.50 6.07
CA HIS A 42 -12.85 6.57 7.22
C HIS A 42 -13.43 5.85 8.44
N GLU A 43 -14.70 6.11 8.78
CA GLU A 43 -15.37 5.45 9.90
C GLU A 43 -15.40 3.92 9.74
N ILE A 44 -15.78 3.43 8.56
CA ILE A 44 -15.83 1.99 8.29
C ILE A 44 -14.44 1.37 8.34
N ALA A 45 -13.42 2.01 7.75
CA ALA A 45 -12.05 1.53 7.77
C ALA A 45 -11.50 1.43 9.20
N GLN A 46 -11.76 2.44 10.04
CA GLN A 46 -11.39 2.44 11.46
C GLN A 46 -12.09 1.30 12.22
N GLN A 47 -13.39 1.11 12.03
CA GLN A 47 -14.14 0.02 12.65
C GLN A 47 -13.60 -1.36 12.23
N ILE A 48 -13.26 -1.55 10.97
CA ILE A 48 -12.68 -2.80 10.47
C ILE A 48 -11.31 -3.03 11.12
N LEU A 49 -10.45 -2.03 11.14
CA LEU A 49 -9.12 -2.11 11.75
C LEU A 49 -9.21 -2.46 13.24
N GLN A 50 -10.08 -1.79 14.01
CA GLN A 50 -10.33 -2.07 15.41
C GLN A 50 -10.81 -3.51 15.63
N ARG A 51 -11.75 -4.00 14.83
CA ARG A 51 -12.22 -5.40 14.92
C ARG A 51 -11.12 -6.40 14.66
N LEU A 52 -10.27 -6.16 13.66
CA LEU A 52 -9.13 -7.02 13.35
C LEU A 52 -8.10 -7.01 14.48
N TYR A 53 -7.83 -5.84 15.05
CA TYR A 53 -6.94 -5.68 16.21
C TYR A 53 -7.45 -6.48 17.43
N HIS A 54 -8.68 -6.24 17.86
CA HIS A 54 -9.28 -6.94 18.99
C HIS A 54 -9.38 -8.46 18.80
N ARG A 55 -9.44 -8.93 17.57
CA ARG A 55 -9.41 -10.36 17.24
C ARG A 55 -7.98 -10.90 17.08
N GLY A 56 -6.97 -10.08 17.29
CA GLY A 56 -5.57 -10.46 17.21
C GLY A 56 -5.05 -10.73 15.79
N TYR A 57 -5.73 -10.26 14.75
CA TYR A 57 -5.23 -10.32 13.37
C TYR A 57 -4.29 -9.18 13.02
N VAL A 58 -4.33 -8.10 13.78
CA VAL A 58 -3.41 -6.97 13.65
C VAL A 58 -2.47 -6.96 14.84
N ILE A 59 -1.18 -6.82 14.56
CA ILE A 59 -0.10 -6.82 15.56
C ILE A 59 0.78 -5.60 15.36
N ALA A 60 1.31 -5.03 16.44
CA ALA A 60 2.39 -4.05 16.36
C ALA A 60 3.71 -4.79 16.07
N LYS A 61 4.50 -4.24 15.18
CA LYS A 61 5.78 -4.82 14.78
C LYS A 61 6.77 -3.71 14.43
N LYS A 62 7.99 -3.81 14.96
CA LYS A 62 9.10 -2.97 14.53
C LYS A 62 9.72 -3.55 13.28
N THR A 63 9.89 -2.70 12.29
CA THR A 63 10.49 -3.04 10.99
C THR A 63 11.42 -1.91 10.55
N PRO A 64 12.45 -2.22 9.75
CA PRO A 64 13.33 -1.21 9.20
C PRO A 64 12.59 -0.37 8.15
N HIS A 65 12.76 0.94 8.24
CA HIS A 65 12.20 1.93 7.32
C HIS A 65 13.28 2.90 6.86
N LEU A 66 13.06 3.52 5.70
CA LEU A 66 13.90 4.62 5.24
C LEU A 66 13.42 5.94 5.86
N PHE A 67 14.35 6.65 6.47
CA PHE A 67 14.14 7.98 7.03
C PHE A 67 14.98 9.00 6.25
N SER A 68 14.38 10.12 5.91
CA SER A 68 15.08 11.24 5.29
C SER A 68 15.39 12.31 6.33
N ALA A 69 16.66 12.53 6.62
CA ALA A 69 17.08 13.60 7.52
C ALA A 69 16.74 14.99 6.96
N THR A 70 16.69 15.14 5.65
CA THR A 70 16.33 16.41 5.01
C THR A 70 14.84 16.74 5.15
N LEU A 71 13.96 15.71 5.08
CA LEU A 71 12.52 15.87 5.23
C LEU A 71 12.05 15.69 6.67
N ASP A 72 12.95 15.26 7.56
CA ASP A 72 12.70 14.95 8.99
C ASP A 72 11.49 13.99 9.19
N ARG A 73 11.40 12.96 8.32
CA ARG A 73 10.33 11.96 8.41
C ARG A 73 10.70 10.63 7.76
N LEU A 74 9.91 9.60 8.06
CA LEU A 74 9.91 8.38 7.26
C LEU A 74 9.45 8.68 5.84
N VAL A 75 10.03 7.98 4.87
CA VAL A 75 9.67 8.13 3.46
C VAL A 75 8.89 6.91 2.98
N ALA A 76 7.83 7.16 2.23
CA ALA A 76 7.03 6.09 1.67
C ALA A 76 7.76 5.40 0.50
N ASP A 77 7.50 4.12 0.30
CA ASP A 77 8.00 3.31 -0.80
C ASP A 77 7.90 4.00 -2.18
N ARG A 78 6.78 4.67 -2.45
CA ARG A 78 6.53 5.40 -3.70
C ARG A 78 7.40 6.65 -3.90
N GLU A 79 7.98 7.19 -2.83
CA GLU A 79 8.87 8.37 -2.85
C GLU A 79 10.33 7.98 -3.09
N VAL A 80 10.63 6.70 -3.07
CA VAL A 80 11.98 6.15 -3.17
C VAL A 80 12.16 5.39 -4.47
N GLU A 81 13.36 5.46 -5.01
CA GLU A 81 13.84 4.63 -6.11
C GLU A 81 15.27 4.19 -5.84
N GLY A 82 15.72 3.17 -6.55
CA GLY A 82 17.07 2.65 -6.41
C GLY A 82 17.34 1.51 -7.39
N THR A 83 18.41 0.74 -7.16
CA THR A 83 18.69 -0.42 -7.99
C THR A 83 18.00 -1.65 -7.43
N CYS A 84 17.31 -2.40 -8.30
CA CYS A 84 16.64 -3.64 -7.92
C CYS A 84 17.63 -4.65 -7.33
N PRO A 85 17.35 -5.22 -6.15
CA PRO A 85 18.26 -6.19 -5.52
C PRO A 85 18.29 -7.54 -6.25
N ASP A 86 17.30 -7.83 -7.10
CA ASP A 86 17.17 -9.12 -7.79
C ASP A 86 17.76 -9.09 -9.20
N CYS A 87 17.37 -8.12 -10.05
CA CYS A 87 17.82 -8.09 -11.45
C CYS A 87 18.78 -6.94 -11.79
N GLY A 88 19.10 -6.05 -10.85
CA GLY A 88 20.00 -4.93 -11.07
C GLY A 88 19.43 -3.79 -11.91
N ALA A 89 18.11 -3.79 -12.22
CA ALA A 89 17.49 -2.69 -12.95
C ALA A 89 17.61 -1.38 -12.17
N LEU A 90 18.03 -0.32 -12.83
CA LEU A 90 18.14 1.02 -12.26
C LEU A 90 16.76 1.66 -12.12
N ASP A 91 16.66 2.65 -11.25
CA ASP A 91 15.44 3.47 -11.03
C ASP A 91 14.20 2.64 -10.68
N SER A 92 14.43 1.49 -10.04
CA SER A 92 13.36 0.62 -9.55
C SER A 92 12.64 1.27 -8.38
N ARG A 93 11.31 1.13 -8.32
CA ARG A 93 10.47 1.67 -7.24
C ARG A 93 10.76 0.99 -5.91
N GLY A 94 10.34 1.64 -4.80
CA GLY A 94 10.58 1.13 -3.46
C GLY A 94 9.78 -0.11 -3.05
N ASP A 95 8.83 -0.57 -3.86
CA ASP A 95 7.94 -1.70 -3.54
C ASP A 95 7.98 -2.84 -4.58
N GLN A 96 8.32 -2.51 -5.83
CA GLN A 96 8.30 -3.46 -6.93
C GLN A 96 9.22 -3.03 -8.07
N CYS A 97 9.87 -3.98 -8.70
CA CYS A 97 10.66 -3.74 -9.92
C CYS A 97 9.77 -3.86 -11.16
N ASP A 98 9.72 -2.81 -11.98
CA ASP A 98 8.97 -2.81 -13.25
C ASP A 98 9.61 -3.72 -14.31
N ALA A 99 10.92 -4.03 -14.18
CA ALA A 99 11.64 -4.87 -15.15
C ALA A 99 11.45 -6.37 -14.91
N CYS A 100 11.50 -6.84 -13.65
CA CYS A 100 11.39 -8.28 -13.34
C CYS A 100 10.12 -8.65 -12.55
N GLY A 101 9.32 -7.69 -12.11
CA GLY A 101 8.10 -7.92 -11.35
C GLY A 101 8.31 -8.33 -9.88
N LYS A 102 9.56 -8.41 -9.40
CA LYS A 102 9.88 -8.78 -8.02
C LYS A 102 9.38 -7.71 -7.05
N THR A 103 8.73 -8.13 -5.98
CA THR A 103 8.35 -7.27 -4.85
C THR A 103 9.39 -7.38 -3.73
N TYR A 104 9.67 -6.26 -3.07
CA TYR A 104 10.63 -6.12 -1.97
C TYR A 104 10.25 -4.93 -1.08
N GLU A 105 10.91 -4.80 0.06
CA GLU A 105 10.78 -3.61 0.90
C GLU A 105 11.75 -2.52 0.40
N ALA A 106 11.39 -1.25 0.56
CA ALA A 106 12.22 -0.12 0.10
C ALA A 106 13.66 -0.14 0.67
N THR A 107 13.83 -0.72 1.84
CA THR A 107 15.12 -0.90 2.52
C THR A 107 16.02 -1.96 1.86
N GLU A 108 15.47 -2.80 0.98
CA GLU A 108 16.23 -3.81 0.24
C GLU A 108 16.81 -3.26 -1.07
N LEU A 109 16.39 -2.07 -1.51
CA LEU A 109 16.97 -1.41 -2.68
C LEU A 109 18.47 -1.17 -2.49
N ILE A 110 19.22 -1.36 -3.55
CA ILE A 110 20.64 -0.99 -3.58
C ILE A 110 20.72 0.51 -3.90
N SER A 111 21.40 1.26 -3.03
CA SER A 111 21.56 2.72 -3.12
C SER A 111 20.22 3.47 -3.25
N PRO A 112 19.29 3.31 -2.29
CA PRO A 112 18.00 4.00 -2.32
C PRO A 112 18.19 5.52 -2.27
N ARG A 113 17.35 6.25 -3.03
CA ARG A 113 17.33 7.70 -3.06
C ARG A 113 15.90 8.23 -3.19
N LEU A 114 15.69 9.46 -2.80
CA LEU A 114 14.41 10.15 -3.06
C LEU A 114 14.25 10.44 -4.56
N LYS A 115 13.06 10.21 -5.10
CA LYS A 115 12.75 10.51 -6.53
C LYS A 115 12.89 11.97 -6.87
N ASN A 116 12.48 12.85 -5.98
CA ASN A 116 12.37 14.29 -6.24
C ASN A 116 13.32 15.11 -5.35
N GLY A 117 14.45 14.56 -4.96
CA GLY A 117 15.34 15.29 -4.08
C GLY A 117 16.71 14.66 -3.91
N SER A 118 17.62 15.48 -3.44
CA SER A 118 18.89 15.06 -2.89
C SER A 118 18.75 15.00 -1.38
N GLY A 119 19.21 13.95 -0.76
CA GLY A 119 19.25 13.80 0.69
C GLY A 119 19.61 12.38 1.04
N ASP A 120 20.37 12.24 2.11
CA ASP A 120 20.76 10.92 2.61
C ASP A 120 19.56 10.23 3.24
N LEU A 121 19.32 9.01 2.83
CA LEU A 121 18.38 8.09 3.45
C LEU A 121 19.13 7.21 4.44
N ILE A 122 18.61 7.10 5.65
CA ILE A 122 19.10 6.18 6.66
C ILE A 122 18.03 5.16 7.01
N ILE A 123 18.46 3.98 7.43
CA ILE A 123 17.54 2.94 7.92
C ILE A 123 17.34 3.15 9.42
N VAL A 124 16.07 3.24 9.82
CA VAL A 124 15.64 3.34 11.23
C VAL A 124 14.59 2.27 11.52
N GLU A 125 14.51 1.84 12.77
CA GLU A 125 13.43 0.97 13.24
C GLU A 125 12.21 1.83 13.60
N ALA A 126 11.07 1.53 12.97
CA ALA A 126 9.78 2.15 13.29
C ALA A 126 8.74 1.08 13.61
N GLU A 127 7.81 1.42 14.51
CA GLU A 127 6.74 0.51 14.91
C GLU A 127 5.46 0.85 14.15
N HIS A 128 4.99 -0.13 13.39
CA HIS A 128 3.74 -0.04 12.63
C HIS A 128 2.81 -1.20 12.92
N LEU A 129 1.54 -1.03 12.61
CA LEU A 129 0.56 -2.11 12.67
C LEU A 129 0.65 -2.97 11.42
N HIS A 130 0.67 -4.28 11.63
CA HIS A 130 0.72 -5.27 10.57
C HIS A 130 -0.47 -6.21 10.63
N LEU A 131 -1.13 -6.46 9.51
CA LEU A 131 -2.10 -7.53 9.35
C LEU A 131 -1.35 -8.86 9.22
N ASP A 132 -1.60 -9.78 10.14
CA ASP A 132 -0.99 -11.10 10.16
C ASP A 132 -1.78 -12.07 9.26
N LEU A 133 -1.46 -12.05 7.97
CA LEU A 133 -2.12 -12.89 6.97
C LEU A 133 -1.88 -14.39 7.17
N ARG A 134 -0.82 -14.78 7.89
CA ARG A 134 -0.52 -16.19 8.22
C ARG A 134 -1.67 -16.84 9.00
N LYS A 135 -2.37 -16.06 9.83
CA LYS A 135 -3.52 -16.54 10.64
C LYS A 135 -4.74 -16.93 9.81
N VAL A 136 -4.85 -16.45 8.61
CA VAL A 136 -5.97 -16.73 7.70
C VAL A 136 -5.58 -17.61 6.52
N GLU A 137 -4.30 -17.90 6.34
CA GLU A 137 -3.77 -18.61 5.16
C GLU A 137 -4.46 -19.95 4.90
N ALA A 138 -4.60 -20.81 5.90
CA ALA A 138 -5.22 -22.12 5.71
C ALA A 138 -6.69 -22.02 5.27
N LYS A 139 -7.45 -21.08 5.87
CA LYS A 139 -8.85 -20.83 5.49
C LYS A 139 -8.95 -20.22 4.11
N LEU A 140 -8.05 -19.31 3.78
CA LEU A 140 -8.00 -18.66 2.48
C LEU A 140 -7.66 -19.69 1.39
N ARG A 141 -6.69 -20.56 1.63
CA ARG A 141 -6.32 -21.65 0.71
C ARG A 141 -7.51 -22.55 0.40
N ALA A 142 -8.18 -23.07 1.40
CA ALA A 142 -9.35 -23.93 1.22
C ALA A 142 -10.46 -23.21 0.42
N TRP A 143 -10.73 -21.94 0.74
CA TRP A 143 -11.71 -21.15 0.01
C TRP A 143 -11.32 -20.91 -1.46
N VAL A 144 -10.04 -20.63 -1.73
CA VAL A 144 -9.54 -20.43 -3.11
C VAL A 144 -9.64 -21.72 -3.93
N GLU A 145 -9.29 -22.86 -3.34
CA GLU A 145 -9.38 -24.18 -4.00
C GLU A 145 -10.82 -24.48 -4.46
N GLU A 146 -11.84 -24.12 -3.67
CA GLU A 146 -13.24 -24.24 -4.08
C GLU A 146 -13.61 -23.36 -5.29
N LYS A 147 -12.82 -22.33 -5.61
CA LYS A 147 -13.09 -21.39 -6.70
C LYS A 147 -12.40 -21.77 -8.01
N GLN A 148 -11.66 -22.87 -8.07
CA GLN A 148 -10.88 -23.28 -9.24
C GLN A 148 -11.68 -23.33 -10.53
N THR A 149 -12.94 -23.77 -10.47
CA THR A 149 -13.81 -23.88 -11.66
C THR A 149 -14.60 -22.60 -11.98
N ILE A 150 -14.59 -21.63 -11.05
CA ILE A 150 -15.37 -20.38 -11.14
C ILE A 150 -14.48 -19.23 -11.58
N TRP A 151 -13.26 -19.16 -11.05
CA TRP A 151 -12.33 -18.09 -11.34
C TRP A 151 -11.65 -18.27 -12.69
N ARG A 152 -11.22 -17.15 -13.27
CA ARG A 152 -10.33 -17.18 -14.44
C ARG A 152 -9.04 -17.88 -14.06
N GLU A 153 -8.51 -18.69 -14.95
CA GLU A 153 -7.35 -19.54 -14.72
C GLU A 153 -6.12 -18.75 -14.23
N ASN A 154 -5.83 -17.58 -14.81
CA ASN A 154 -4.72 -16.73 -14.40
C ASN A 154 -4.89 -16.21 -12.96
N ALA A 155 -6.10 -15.76 -12.58
CA ALA A 155 -6.37 -15.30 -11.23
C ALA A 155 -6.18 -16.43 -10.19
N PHE A 156 -6.71 -17.62 -10.50
CA PHE A 156 -6.54 -18.80 -9.64
C PHE A 156 -5.06 -19.18 -9.49
N LYS A 157 -4.33 -19.34 -10.60
CA LYS A 157 -2.91 -19.72 -10.60
C LYS A 157 -2.03 -18.72 -9.84
N THR A 158 -2.23 -17.43 -10.06
CA THR A 158 -1.47 -16.37 -9.36
C THR A 158 -1.74 -16.40 -7.86
N THR A 159 -3.01 -16.54 -7.45
CA THR A 159 -3.36 -16.62 -6.03
C THR A 159 -2.78 -17.87 -5.37
N MET A 160 -2.85 -19.02 -6.04
CA MET A 160 -2.26 -20.26 -5.53
C MET A 160 -0.75 -20.20 -5.44
N SER A 161 -0.07 -19.50 -6.36
CA SER A 161 1.37 -19.27 -6.26
C SER A 161 1.74 -18.46 -5.01
N TRP A 162 1.03 -17.37 -4.74
CA TRP A 162 1.26 -16.60 -3.51
C TRP A 162 1.01 -17.41 -2.23
N LEU A 163 -0.01 -18.27 -2.24
CA LEU A 163 -0.27 -19.18 -1.12
C LEU A 163 0.80 -20.27 -0.99
N ALA A 164 1.40 -20.72 -2.09
CA ALA A 164 2.49 -21.70 -2.06
C ALA A 164 3.77 -21.11 -1.46
N ASP A 165 4.05 -19.83 -1.73
CA ASP A 165 5.19 -19.10 -1.15
C ASP A 165 5.00 -18.78 0.34
N GLY A 166 3.77 -18.94 0.88
CA GLY A 166 3.37 -18.60 2.23
C GLY A 166 3.07 -17.11 2.41
N LEU A 167 1.97 -16.81 3.09
CA LEU A 167 1.58 -15.44 3.37
C LEU A 167 2.42 -14.85 4.50
N LYS A 168 2.75 -13.56 4.37
CA LYS A 168 3.53 -12.80 5.35
C LYS A 168 2.65 -11.79 6.09
N THR A 169 3.18 -11.14 7.10
CA THR A 169 2.56 -9.96 7.70
C THR A 169 2.60 -8.81 6.69
N ARG A 170 1.52 -8.02 6.62
CA ARG A 170 1.46 -6.83 5.76
C ARG A 170 1.21 -5.59 6.60
N GLU A 171 2.09 -4.62 6.43
CA GLU A 171 1.95 -3.32 7.09
C GLU A 171 0.68 -2.60 6.62
N VAL A 172 -0.08 -2.04 7.56
CA VAL A 172 -1.37 -1.39 7.31
C VAL A 172 -1.42 0.06 7.79
N THR A 173 -0.39 0.53 8.47
CA THR A 173 -0.24 1.95 8.86
C THR A 173 0.95 2.59 8.15
N ARG A 174 0.95 3.90 8.09
CA ARG A 174 2.00 4.73 7.49
C ARG A 174 2.12 6.04 8.25
N ASP A 175 3.32 6.57 8.36
CA ASP A 175 3.58 7.93 8.88
C ASP A 175 3.35 8.95 7.76
N ILE A 176 2.10 9.29 7.54
CA ILE A 176 1.68 10.27 6.54
C ILE A 176 0.60 11.19 7.12
N ASP A 177 0.60 12.45 6.69
CA ASP A 177 -0.35 13.46 7.18
C ASP A 177 -1.74 13.36 6.55
N TRP A 178 -1.92 12.53 5.52
CA TRP A 178 -3.17 12.38 4.79
C TRP A 178 -3.56 10.92 4.61
N GLY A 179 -4.69 10.56 5.18
CA GLY A 179 -5.23 9.20 5.16
C GLY A 179 -6.29 8.99 6.21
N VAL A 180 -6.62 7.74 6.48
CA VAL A 180 -7.52 7.36 7.58
C VAL A 180 -6.74 7.35 8.89
N SER A 181 -7.14 8.18 9.86
CA SER A 181 -6.48 8.22 11.17
C SER A 181 -6.60 6.88 11.90
N VAL A 182 -5.50 6.43 12.49
CA VAL A 182 -5.47 5.21 13.30
C VAL A 182 -5.95 5.54 14.72
N THR A 183 -6.96 4.80 15.19
CA THR A 183 -7.61 4.99 16.50
C THR A 183 -7.36 3.80 17.46
N ILE A 184 -6.31 3.04 17.22
CA ILE A 184 -5.89 1.92 18.07
C ILE A 184 -4.80 2.42 19.02
N PRO A 185 -4.81 1.98 20.33
CA PRO A 185 -3.79 2.36 21.29
C PRO A 185 -2.42 1.80 20.94
#